data_00db4e8bba93ebd1ce4f5161f885bf2e
#
_entry.id   00db4e8bba93ebd1ce4f5161f885bf2e
#
_cell.length_a   1.000
_cell.length_b   1.000
_cell.length_c   1.000
_cell.angle_alpha   90.00
_cell.angle_beta   90.00
_cell.angle_gamma   90.00
#
_symmetry.space_group_name_H-M   'P 1'
#
loop_
_entity.id
_entity.type
_entity.pdbx_description
1 polymer ?
#
loop_
_entity_poly.entity_id
_entity_poly.type
_entity_poly.pdbx_seq_one_letter_code
_entity_poly.pdbx_strand_id
1 'polypeptide(L)'
;MDKTEILKEKLADAEVVLIGIGEEFNEKFDRITEHEQLVKGLELVDAKEELAWMVPYFEKIYLQEQNQSDILSAYRNLYELVKDKNYYIVTTCIDGLIQKAGFKPEKIVEPCGNYEKMQCSAKCSTKLYESEEYANKIKEALQDGTLEQVEQPVCPDCGAPLAFNNIVCENYVEEGYLPQWQKYTKWLTLTLNHRLCILELGVGMNLPNVI
;
A
#
# COMPACT_ATOMS: atom_id res chain seq x y z
N MET A 1 25.44 -7.30 23.45
CA MET A 1 25.45 -6.56 22.19
C MET A 1 24.04 -6.08 21.94
N ASP A 2 23.86 -4.81 21.67
CA ASP A 2 22.54 -4.23 21.40
C ASP A 2 22.01 -4.79 20.07
N LYS A 3 20.69 -5.04 19.98
CA LYS A 3 20.04 -5.55 18.75
C LYS A 3 20.29 -4.63 17.55
N THR A 4 20.36 -3.33 17.81
CA THR A 4 20.65 -2.31 16.78
C THR A 4 22.08 -2.41 16.23
N GLU A 5 23.05 -2.73 17.09
CA GLU A 5 24.44 -2.93 16.69
C GLU A 5 24.58 -4.19 15.81
N ILE A 6 23.90 -5.28 16.22
CA ILE A 6 23.88 -6.53 15.43
C ILE A 6 23.28 -6.26 14.04
N LEU A 7 22.16 -5.54 13.96
CA LEU A 7 21.53 -5.20 12.69
C LEU A 7 22.48 -4.40 11.78
N LYS A 8 23.13 -3.37 12.33
CA LYS A 8 24.07 -2.54 11.57
C LYS A 8 25.26 -3.35 11.08
N GLU A 9 25.82 -4.24 11.90
CA GLU A 9 26.91 -5.12 11.51
C GLU A 9 26.50 -6.05 10.37
N LYS A 10 25.35 -6.72 10.49
CA LYS A 10 24.83 -7.63 9.45
C LYS A 10 24.53 -6.91 8.14
N LEU A 11 23.93 -5.73 8.20
CA LEU A 11 23.70 -4.90 7.02
C LEU A 11 25.01 -4.42 6.39
N ALA A 12 26.01 -4.04 7.19
CA ALA A 12 27.30 -3.60 6.68
C ALA A 12 28.01 -4.71 5.90
N ASP A 13 27.96 -5.95 6.42
CA ASP A 13 28.59 -7.13 5.80
C ASP A 13 27.84 -7.65 4.58
N ALA A 14 26.53 -7.33 4.44
CA ALA A 14 25.72 -7.79 3.32
C ALA A 14 26.06 -7.11 2.00
N GLU A 15 26.13 -7.89 0.93
CA GLU A 15 26.22 -7.42 -0.47
C GLU A 15 24.83 -7.13 -1.05
N VAL A 16 23.85 -7.91 -0.64
CA VAL A 16 22.46 -7.80 -1.06
C VAL A 16 21.52 -7.87 0.16
N VAL A 17 20.40 -7.16 0.10
CA VAL A 17 19.43 -7.10 1.20
C VAL A 17 18.03 -7.40 0.68
N LEU A 18 17.42 -8.44 1.19
CA LEU A 18 16.00 -8.73 0.97
C LEU A 18 15.20 -8.27 2.20
N ILE A 19 14.15 -7.50 1.96
CA ILE A 19 13.34 -6.93 3.03
C ILE A 19 11.90 -7.41 2.86
N GLY A 20 11.39 -8.13 3.86
CA GLY A 20 9.99 -8.51 4.02
C GLY A 20 9.30 -7.56 5.00
N ILE A 21 8.18 -6.96 4.59
CA ILE A 21 7.39 -6.08 5.45
C ILE A 21 5.99 -6.64 5.55
N GLY A 22 5.60 -7.02 6.77
CA GLY A 22 4.31 -7.64 7.05
C GLY A 22 3.23 -6.63 7.43
N GLU A 23 2.02 -7.14 7.55
CA GLU A 23 0.78 -6.38 7.80
C GLU A 23 0.79 -5.59 9.11
N GLU A 24 1.61 -5.97 10.09
CA GLU A 24 1.73 -5.21 11.35
C GLU A 24 2.36 -3.82 11.13
N PHE A 25 2.95 -3.59 9.95
CA PHE A 25 3.57 -2.34 9.56
C PHE A 25 2.62 -1.41 8.79
N ASN A 26 1.37 -1.84 8.52
CA ASN A 26 0.36 -0.98 7.92
C ASN A 26 0.07 0.25 8.79
N GLU A 27 -0.14 1.41 8.16
CA GLU A 27 -0.73 2.56 8.81
C GLU A 27 -2.14 2.20 9.32
N LYS A 28 -2.47 2.65 10.51
CA LYS A 28 -3.77 2.38 11.13
C LYS A 28 -4.71 3.55 10.89
N PHE A 29 -5.99 3.23 10.71
CA PHE A 29 -7.04 4.23 10.51
C PHE A 29 -7.70 4.68 11.82
N ASP A 30 -7.19 4.26 12.99
CA ASP A 30 -7.71 4.64 14.30
C ASP A 30 -7.69 6.16 14.55
N ARG A 31 -6.76 6.86 13.91
CA ARG A 31 -6.64 8.32 13.97
C ARG A 31 -7.44 9.06 12.88
N ILE A 32 -8.18 8.38 12.02
CA ILE A 32 -9.06 9.02 11.03
C ILE A 32 -10.11 9.91 11.71
N THR A 33 -10.47 9.58 12.95
CA THR A 33 -11.39 10.35 13.80
C THR A 33 -10.82 11.71 14.22
N GLU A 34 -9.54 11.97 14.06
CA GLU A 34 -8.91 13.27 14.31
C GLU A 34 -9.09 14.24 13.11
N HIS A 35 -9.56 13.73 11.96
CA HIS A 35 -9.78 14.50 10.75
C HIS A 35 -11.24 14.91 10.61
N GLU A 36 -11.58 16.13 11.01
CA GLU A 36 -12.95 16.65 11.06
C GLU A 36 -13.76 16.41 9.77
N GLN A 37 -13.14 16.60 8.61
CA GLN A 37 -13.84 16.42 7.32
C GLN A 37 -14.13 14.95 7.03
N LEU A 38 -13.18 14.05 7.31
CA LEU A 38 -13.38 12.61 7.12
C LEU A 38 -14.42 12.06 8.09
N VAL A 39 -14.44 12.54 9.33
CA VAL A 39 -15.49 12.20 10.31
C VAL A 39 -16.87 12.57 9.78
N LYS A 40 -17.05 13.80 9.27
CA LYS A 40 -18.34 14.22 8.67
C LYS A 40 -18.74 13.33 7.48
N GLY A 41 -17.78 12.91 6.68
CA GLY A 41 -18.01 11.97 5.58
C GLY A 41 -18.46 10.61 6.08
N LEU A 42 -17.81 10.06 7.10
CA LEU A 42 -18.18 8.79 7.73
C LEU A 42 -19.57 8.85 8.38
N GLU A 43 -19.90 9.93 9.10
CA GLU A 43 -21.24 10.15 9.68
C GLU A 43 -22.32 10.19 8.60
N LEU A 44 -22.02 10.78 7.43
CA LEU A 44 -22.97 10.80 6.31
C LEU A 44 -23.15 9.40 5.71
N VAL A 45 -22.07 8.63 5.58
CA VAL A 45 -22.14 7.23 5.10
C VAL A 45 -22.93 6.37 6.07
N ASP A 46 -22.74 6.53 7.38
CA ASP A 46 -23.51 5.81 8.40
C ASP A 46 -25.01 6.13 8.32
N ALA A 47 -25.35 7.36 7.92
CA ALA A 47 -26.74 7.78 7.72
C ALA A 47 -27.32 7.35 6.37
N LYS A 48 -26.47 7.02 5.37
CA LYS A 48 -26.83 6.73 3.98
C LYS A 48 -26.01 5.57 3.42
N GLU A 49 -26.56 4.36 3.55
CA GLU A 49 -25.86 3.11 3.15
C GLU A 49 -25.43 3.10 1.66
N GLU A 50 -26.18 3.80 0.80
CA GLU A 50 -25.81 3.93 -0.62
C GLU A 50 -24.47 4.63 -0.86
N LEU A 51 -23.92 5.33 0.13
CA LEU A 51 -22.60 5.98 0.08
C LEU A 51 -21.47 5.12 0.67
N ALA A 52 -21.74 3.92 1.16
CA ALA A 52 -20.76 3.06 1.82
C ALA A 52 -19.53 2.75 0.94
N TRP A 53 -19.68 2.80 -0.37
CA TRP A 53 -18.57 2.62 -1.33
C TRP A 53 -17.49 3.71 -1.21
N MET A 54 -17.79 4.85 -0.55
CA MET A 54 -16.83 5.94 -0.37
C MET A 54 -15.82 5.69 0.77
N VAL A 55 -16.12 4.79 1.71
CA VAL A 55 -15.24 4.53 2.87
C VAL A 55 -13.78 4.24 2.48
N PRO A 56 -13.48 3.36 1.51
CA PRO A 56 -12.10 3.13 1.10
C PRO A 56 -11.41 4.36 0.49
N TYR A 57 -12.18 5.31 -0.05
CA TYR A 57 -11.62 6.59 -0.52
C TYR A 57 -11.29 7.53 0.63
N PHE A 58 -12.06 7.52 1.72
CA PHE A 58 -11.69 8.26 2.93
C PHE A 58 -10.39 7.72 3.53
N GLU A 59 -10.21 6.40 3.53
CA GLU A 59 -8.95 5.76 3.91
C GLU A 59 -7.80 6.22 3.02
N LYS A 60 -7.98 6.22 1.68
CA LYS A 60 -6.96 6.73 0.75
C LYS A 60 -6.64 8.21 1.00
N ILE A 61 -7.65 9.06 1.20
CA ILE A 61 -7.45 10.50 1.49
C ILE A 61 -6.66 10.65 2.79
N TYR A 62 -7.02 9.90 3.83
CA TYR A 62 -6.28 9.86 5.08
C TYR A 62 -4.79 9.51 4.86
N LEU A 63 -4.52 8.43 4.12
CA LEU A 63 -3.16 7.99 3.81
C LEU A 63 -2.38 9.02 2.99
N GLN A 64 -3.03 9.73 2.07
CA GLN A 64 -2.39 10.80 1.30
C GLN A 64 -1.91 11.96 2.18
N GLU A 65 -2.61 12.24 3.28
CA GLU A 65 -2.28 13.32 4.22
C GLU A 65 -1.24 12.89 5.27
N GLN A 66 -0.91 11.60 5.38
CA GLN A 66 0.11 11.08 6.29
C GLN A 66 1.53 11.44 5.81
N ASN A 67 1.99 12.65 6.14
CA ASN A 67 3.35 13.10 5.81
C ASN A 67 4.34 12.98 6.97
N GLN A 68 3.85 12.73 8.19
CA GLN A 68 4.62 12.69 9.43
C GLN A 68 4.20 11.53 10.36
N SER A 69 3.60 10.45 9.80
CA SER A 69 3.27 9.28 10.62
C SER A 69 4.53 8.55 11.09
N ASP A 70 4.40 7.82 12.20
CA ASP A 70 5.48 7.00 12.74
C ASP A 70 5.89 5.92 11.72
N ILE A 71 4.94 5.35 11.00
CA ILE A 71 5.16 4.36 9.94
C ILE A 71 5.99 4.97 8.79
N LEU A 72 5.61 6.14 8.30
CA LEU A 72 6.38 6.80 7.24
C LEU A 72 7.79 7.18 7.72
N SER A 73 7.93 7.59 8.98
CA SER A 73 9.23 7.87 9.60
C SER A 73 10.09 6.61 9.69
N ALA A 74 9.49 5.47 10.04
CA ALA A 74 10.17 4.17 10.08
C ALA A 74 10.61 3.73 8.67
N TYR A 75 9.78 3.91 7.64
CA TYR A 75 10.16 3.65 6.24
C TYR A 75 11.33 4.54 5.78
N ARG A 76 11.33 5.82 6.13
CA ARG A 76 12.45 6.73 5.82
C ARG A 76 13.74 6.30 6.52
N ASN A 77 13.68 5.90 7.77
CA ASN A 77 14.84 5.36 8.50
C ASN A 77 15.35 4.06 7.85
N LEU A 78 14.45 3.17 7.44
CA LEU A 78 14.82 1.95 6.71
C LEU A 78 15.50 2.29 5.38
N TYR A 79 14.97 3.26 4.64
CA TYR A 79 15.58 3.73 3.39
C TYR A 79 17.02 4.20 3.62
N GLU A 80 17.26 5.03 4.63
CA GLU A 80 18.62 5.51 4.95
C GLU A 80 19.60 4.36 5.27
N LEU A 81 19.12 3.26 5.85
CA LEU A 81 19.95 2.09 6.15
C LEU A 81 20.33 1.29 4.89
N VAL A 82 19.51 1.32 3.85
CA VAL A 82 19.68 0.41 2.69
C VAL A 82 19.83 1.09 1.33
N LYS A 83 19.70 2.42 1.24
CA LYS A 83 19.70 3.18 -0.03
C LYS A 83 20.93 2.92 -0.91
N ASP A 84 22.09 2.65 -0.31
CA ASP A 84 23.36 2.39 -1.00
C ASP A 84 23.62 0.88 -1.22
N LYS A 85 22.66 0.02 -0.86
CA LYS A 85 22.72 -1.43 -1.02
C LYS A 85 21.96 -1.87 -2.28
N ASN A 86 22.32 -3.07 -2.77
CA ASN A 86 21.47 -3.76 -3.73
C ASN A 86 20.35 -4.46 -2.95
N TYR A 87 19.20 -3.79 -2.83
CA TYR A 87 18.06 -4.29 -2.07
C TYR A 87 16.87 -4.66 -2.97
N TYR A 88 15.96 -5.46 -2.41
CA TYR A 88 14.60 -5.65 -2.88
C TYR A 88 13.64 -5.72 -1.69
N ILE A 89 12.40 -5.27 -1.88
CA ILE A 89 11.37 -5.25 -0.85
C ILE A 89 10.16 -6.04 -1.35
N VAL A 90 9.63 -6.88 -0.48
CA VAL A 90 8.31 -7.51 -0.63
C VAL A 90 7.47 -7.08 0.56
N THR A 91 6.32 -6.46 0.33
CA THR A 91 5.47 -5.98 1.41
C THR A 91 4.03 -6.44 1.25
N THR A 92 3.41 -6.86 2.34
CA THR A 92 1.97 -7.14 2.42
C THR A 92 1.15 -5.94 2.90
N CYS A 93 1.82 -4.81 3.18
CA CYS A 93 1.14 -3.56 3.50
C CYS A 93 0.39 -3.02 2.28
N ILE A 94 -0.84 -2.55 2.51
CA ILE A 94 -1.70 -1.99 1.46
C ILE A 94 -1.80 -0.46 1.52
N ASP A 95 -1.17 0.17 2.51
CA ASP A 95 -1.24 1.63 2.74
C ASP A 95 -0.49 2.47 1.68
N GLY A 96 0.44 1.87 0.94
CA GLY A 96 1.24 2.57 -0.08
C GLY A 96 2.23 3.60 0.48
N LEU A 97 2.37 3.77 1.80
CA LEU A 97 3.24 4.79 2.40
C LEU A 97 4.73 4.56 2.09
N ILE A 98 5.13 3.33 1.84
CA ILE A 98 6.49 2.99 1.44
C ILE A 98 6.93 3.75 0.19
N GLN A 99 6.02 4.07 -0.73
CA GLN A 99 6.27 4.83 -1.95
C GLN A 99 6.74 6.27 -1.65
N LYS A 100 6.34 6.82 -0.48
CA LYS A 100 6.70 8.18 -0.04
C LYS A 100 8.04 8.25 0.70
N ALA A 101 8.69 7.12 0.94
CA ALA A 101 9.90 7.04 1.74
C ALA A 101 11.22 7.20 0.95
N GLY A 102 11.15 7.26 -0.38
CA GLY A 102 12.31 7.44 -1.26
C GLY A 102 12.84 6.14 -1.90
N PHE A 103 12.23 5.00 -1.62
CA PHE A 103 12.57 3.75 -2.28
C PHE A 103 12.23 3.80 -3.78
N LYS A 104 12.99 3.03 -4.56
CA LYS A 104 12.74 2.91 -6.01
C LYS A 104 11.53 2.00 -6.24
N PRO A 105 10.46 2.48 -6.92
CA PRO A 105 9.24 1.68 -7.13
C PRO A 105 9.51 0.32 -7.79
N GLU A 106 10.49 0.26 -8.70
CA GLU A 106 10.88 -0.98 -9.37
C GLU A 106 11.56 -2.01 -8.45
N LYS A 107 11.88 -1.63 -7.20
CA LYS A 107 12.47 -2.48 -6.16
C LYS A 107 11.46 -2.90 -5.09
N ILE A 108 10.20 -2.60 -5.29
CA ILE A 108 9.12 -2.93 -4.36
C ILE A 108 8.14 -3.86 -5.06
N VAL A 109 7.74 -4.92 -4.36
CA VAL A 109 6.62 -5.79 -4.74
C VAL A 109 5.55 -5.70 -3.67
N GLU A 110 4.32 -5.44 -4.08
CA GLU A 110 3.14 -5.31 -3.23
C GLU A 110 2.11 -6.38 -3.61
N PRO A 111 2.29 -7.67 -3.20
CA PRO A 111 1.41 -8.76 -3.62
C PRO A 111 -0.04 -8.59 -3.15
N CYS A 112 -0.24 -7.82 -2.07
CA CYS A 112 -1.56 -7.50 -1.54
C CYS A 112 -2.22 -6.28 -2.22
N GLY A 113 -1.53 -5.65 -3.19
CA GLY A 113 -1.99 -4.42 -3.81
C GLY A 113 -1.98 -3.23 -2.84
N ASN A 114 -2.59 -2.13 -3.24
CA ASN A 114 -2.71 -0.92 -2.43
C ASN A 114 -3.88 -0.03 -2.91
N TYR A 115 -3.93 1.23 -2.42
CA TYR A 115 -4.97 2.21 -2.79
C TYR A 115 -4.66 3.03 -4.06
N GLU A 116 -3.56 2.75 -4.79
CA GLU A 116 -3.19 3.55 -5.98
C GLU A 116 -3.96 3.16 -7.24
N LYS A 117 -4.35 1.90 -7.34
CA LYS A 117 -5.07 1.38 -8.51
C LYS A 117 -6.46 0.86 -8.12
N MET A 118 -7.33 0.88 -9.12
CA MET A 118 -8.65 0.25 -9.05
C MET A 118 -8.77 -0.83 -10.12
N GLN A 119 -9.68 -1.74 -9.90
CA GLN A 119 -10.05 -2.83 -10.79
C GLN A 119 -11.57 -2.94 -10.93
N CYS A 120 -12.05 -3.65 -11.92
CA CYS A 120 -13.45 -4.06 -11.99
C CYS A 120 -13.78 -5.04 -10.85
N SER A 121 -14.76 -4.73 -10.00
CA SER A 121 -15.18 -5.61 -8.90
C SER A 121 -15.72 -6.96 -9.38
N ALA A 122 -16.28 -7.01 -10.59
CA ALA A 122 -16.72 -8.24 -11.24
C ALA A 122 -15.59 -8.98 -11.99
N LYS A 123 -14.35 -8.45 -11.97
CA LYS A 123 -13.18 -9.03 -12.65
C LYS A 123 -13.46 -9.36 -14.13
N CYS A 124 -14.20 -8.50 -14.84
CA CYS A 124 -14.50 -8.71 -16.26
C CYS A 124 -13.25 -8.63 -17.15
N SER A 125 -12.21 -7.98 -16.68
CA SER A 125 -10.88 -7.90 -17.30
C SER A 125 -9.81 -7.71 -16.23
N THR A 126 -8.53 -7.81 -16.62
CA THR A 126 -7.37 -7.55 -15.75
C THR A 126 -6.88 -6.10 -15.80
N LYS A 127 -7.65 -5.23 -16.45
CA LYS A 127 -7.33 -3.83 -16.61
C LYS A 127 -7.42 -3.08 -15.28
N LEU A 128 -6.40 -2.28 -15.02
CA LEU A 128 -6.34 -1.42 -13.84
C LEU A 128 -6.56 0.05 -14.21
N TYR A 129 -7.13 0.79 -13.28
CA TYR A 129 -7.48 2.20 -13.42
C TYR A 129 -6.82 3.00 -12.30
N GLU A 130 -6.48 4.26 -12.56
CA GLU A 130 -5.95 5.16 -11.53
C GLU A 130 -7.06 5.57 -10.55
N SER A 131 -6.75 5.59 -9.27
CA SER A 131 -7.70 5.98 -8.22
C SER A 131 -7.64 7.46 -7.86
N GLU A 132 -6.55 8.13 -8.21
CA GLU A 132 -6.22 9.51 -7.78
C GLU A 132 -7.31 10.51 -8.16
N GLU A 133 -7.81 10.47 -9.39
CA GLU A 133 -8.84 11.40 -9.87
C GLU A 133 -10.11 11.31 -9.03
N TYR A 134 -10.54 10.07 -8.68
CA TYR A 134 -11.74 9.85 -7.87
C TYR A 134 -11.53 10.25 -6.42
N ALA A 135 -10.36 9.96 -5.86
CA ALA A 135 -10.01 10.40 -4.51
C ALA A 135 -10.05 11.93 -4.39
N ASN A 136 -9.53 12.64 -5.39
CA ASN A 136 -9.56 14.11 -5.43
C ASN A 136 -10.99 14.65 -5.54
N LYS A 137 -11.84 14.08 -6.41
CA LYS A 137 -13.27 14.45 -6.51
C LYS A 137 -14.01 14.28 -5.18
N ILE A 138 -13.78 13.16 -4.49
CA ILE A 138 -14.38 12.89 -3.20
C ILE A 138 -13.86 13.87 -2.14
N LYS A 139 -12.56 14.17 -2.15
CA LYS A 139 -11.95 15.16 -1.25
C LYS A 139 -12.55 16.56 -1.45
N GLU A 140 -12.72 17.01 -2.68
CA GLU A 140 -13.38 18.29 -3.00
C GLU A 140 -14.83 18.27 -2.53
N ALA A 141 -15.58 17.19 -2.81
CA ALA A 141 -16.97 17.06 -2.38
C ALA A 141 -17.14 17.01 -0.84
N LEU A 142 -16.16 16.46 -0.11
CA LEU A 142 -16.10 16.54 1.35
C LEU A 142 -15.99 17.98 1.83
N GLN A 143 -15.14 18.80 1.17
CA GLN A 143 -14.94 20.20 1.52
C GLN A 143 -16.18 21.04 1.24
N ASP A 144 -16.85 20.77 0.12
CA ASP A 144 -18.02 21.53 -0.35
C ASP A 144 -19.35 21.02 0.20
N GLY A 145 -19.34 19.90 0.94
CA GLY A 145 -20.57 19.28 1.47
C GLY A 145 -21.49 18.70 0.38
N THR A 146 -20.91 18.23 -0.73
CA THR A 146 -21.64 17.72 -1.91
C THR A 146 -21.43 16.24 -2.19
N LEU A 147 -21.01 15.46 -1.19
CA LEU A 147 -20.72 14.02 -1.32
C LEU A 147 -21.83 13.22 -2.01
N GLU A 148 -23.09 13.57 -1.73
CA GLU A 148 -24.25 12.89 -2.33
C GLU A 148 -24.37 13.07 -3.85
N GLN A 149 -23.63 14.01 -4.42
CA GLN A 149 -23.61 14.28 -5.86
C GLN A 149 -22.48 13.52 -6.59
N VAL A 150 -21.60 12.84 -5.83
CA VAL A 150 -20.50 12.08 -6.42
C VAL A 150 -21.01 10.72 -6.88
N GLU A 151 -20.84 10.44 -8.15
CA GLU A 151 -21.20 9.14 -8.72
C GLU A 151 -20.14 8.09 -8.43
N GLN A 152 -20.58 6.88 -8.09
CA GLN A 152 -19.69 5.72 -7.91
C GLN A 152 -18.97 5.41 -9.23
N PRO A 153 -17.62 5.27 -9.21
CA PRO A 153 -16.88 4.88 -10.39
C PRO A 153 -17.26 3.48 -10.87
N VAL A 154 -17.50 3.35 -12.15
CA VAL A 154 -17.92 2.09 -12.79
C VAL A 154 -16.94 1.66 -13.88
N CYS A 155 -16.85 0.36 -14.06
CA CYS A 155 -16.04 -0.24 -15.13
C CYS A 155 -16.62 0.15 -16.49
N PRO A 156 -15.83 0.75 -17.41
CA PRO A 156 -16.32 1.16 -18.70
C PRO A 156 -16.68 -0.03 -19.61
N ASP A 157 -16.18 -1.23 -19.32
CA ASP A 157 -16.39 -2.42 -20.13
C ASP A 157 -17.69 -3.17 -19.76
N CYS A 158 -18.09 -3.19 -18.46
CA CYS A 158 -19.25 -3.97 -18.01
C CYS A 158 -20.21 -3.23 -17.07
N GLY A 159 -19.91 -1.99 -16.67
CA GLY A 159 -20.77 -1.19 -15.79
C GLY A 159 -20.72 -1.60 -14.32
N ALA A 160 -19.98 -2.64 -13.92
CA ALA A 160 -19.82 -3.00 -12.49
C ALA A 160 -19.00 -1.92 -11.76
N PRO A 161 -19.19 -1.75 -10.44
CA PRO A 161 -18.38 -0.82 -9.67
C PRO A 161 -16.88 -1.06 -9.81
N LEU A 162 -16.08 0.00 -9.74
CA LEU A 162 -14.64 -0.11 -9.54
C LEU A 162 -14.35 -0.20 -8.04
N ALA A 163 -13.43 -1.11 -7.68
CA ALA A 163 -12.92 -1.28 -6.33
C ALA A 163 -11.40 -1.09 -6.32
N PHE A 164 -10.80 -0.76 -5.17
CA PHE A 164 -9.35 -0.71 -5.06
C PHE A 164 -8.72 -2.07 -5.38
N ASN A 165 -7.62 -2.06 -6.11
CA ASN A 165 -6.87 -3.26 -6.46
C ASN A 165 -5.98 -3.67 -5.29
N ASN A 166 -6.60 -4.26 -4.28
CA ASN A 166 -5.94 -4.86 -3.14
C ASN A 166 -6.70 -6.11 -2.65
N ILE A 167 -6.12 -6.84 -1.71
CA ILE A 167 -6.67 -8.12 -1.21
C ILE A 167 -8.02 -8.00 -0.50
N VAL A 168 -8.49 -6.80 -0.18
CA VAL A 168 -9.83 -6.58 0.37
C VAL A 168 -10.91 -6.80 -0.71
N CYS A 169 -10.55 -6.62 -1.98
CA CYS A 169 -11.46 -6.90 -3.10
C CYS A 169 -11.60 -8.43 -3.29
N GLU A 170 -12.81 -8.96 -3.18
CA GLU A 170 -13.10 -10.39 -3.31
C GLU A 170 -12.53 -11.02 -4.60
N ASN A 171 -12.60 -10.29 -5.71
CA ASN A 171 -12.13 -10.74 -7.01
C ASN A 171 -10.79 -10.10 -7.38
N TYR A 172 -9.84 -10.05 -6.45
CA TYR A 172 -8.54 -9.40 -6.60
C TYR A 172 -7.83 -9.77 -7.91
N VAL A 173 -7.32 -8.76 -8.62
CA VAL A 173 -6.57 -8.87 -9.88
C VAL A 173 -5.07 -8.79 -9.58
N GLU A 174 -4.37 -9.89 -9.75
CA GLU A 174 -2.93 -10.02 -9.40
C GLU A 174 -2.00 -9.35 -10.43
N GLU A 175 -2.49 -9.07 -11.62
CA GLU A 175 -1.71 -8.42 -12.68
C GLU A 175 -1.13 -7.07 -12.27
N GLY A 176 -1.66 -6.47 -11.20
CA GLY A 176 -1.14 -5.23 -10.62
C GLY A 176 0.29 -5.36 -10.11
N TYR A 177 0.68 -6.51 -9.54
CA TYR A 177 2.02 -6.73 -8.98
C TYR A 177 2.89 -7.72 -9.77
N LEU A 178 2.30 -8.56 -10.62
CA LEU A 178 3.02 -9.62 -11.33
C LEU A 178 4.28 -9.15 -12.08
N PRO A 179 4.28 -7.99 -12.77
CA PRO A 179 5.49 -7.51 -13.43
C PRO A 179 6.67 -7.24 -12.46
N GLN A 180 6.36 -6.72 -11.27
CA GLN A 180 7.36 -6.50 -10.22
C GLN A 180 7.80 -7.83 -9.59
N TRP A 181 6.88 -8.76 -9.40
CA TRP A 181 7.18 -10.12 -8.93
C TRP A 181 8.16 -10.85 -9.85
N GLN A 182 7.96 -10.75 -11.17
CA GLN A 182 8.89 -11.33 -12.15
C GLN A 182 10.29 -10.70 -12.06
N LYS A 183 10.39 -9.39 -11.85
CA LYS A 183 11.68 -8.71 -11.63
C LYS A 183 12.34 -9.15 -10.33
N TYR A 184 11.54 -9.28 -9.26
CA TYR A 184 11.99 -9.79 -7.97
C TYR A 184 12.56 -11.21 -8.08
N THR A 185 11.82 -12.14 -8.67
CA THR A 185 12.29 -13.53 -8.81
C THR A 185 13.56 -13.62 -9.65
N LYS A 186 13.68 -12.81 -10.70
CA LYS A 186 14.91 -12.70 -11.47
C LYS A 186 16.06 -12.13 -10.63
N TRP A 187 15.83 -11.08 -9.86
CA TRP A 187 16.82 -10.51 -8.95
C TRP A 187 17.26 -11.55 -7.90
N LEU A 188 16.31 -12.28 -7.31
CA LEU A 188 16.58 -13.31 -6.32
C LEU A 188 17.52 -14.41 -6.87
N THR A 189 17.35 -14.82 -8.12
CA THR A 189 18.26 -15.79 -8.74
C THR A 189 19.70 -15.24 -8.91
N LEU A 190 19.84 -13.92 -9.06
CA LEU A 190 21.14 -13.26 -9.19
C LEU A 190 21.84 -13.06 -7.84
N THR A 191 21.14 -13.27 -6.71
CA THR A 191 21.76 -13.18 -5.38
C THR A 191 22.50 -14.43 -4.94
N LEU A 192 22.39 -15.51 -5.70
CA LEU A 192 23.14 -16.74 -5.44
C LEU A 192 24.64 -16.43 -5.40
N ASN A 193 25.32 -16.96 -4.36
CA ASN A 193 26.74 -16.73 -4.05
C ASN A 193 27.09 -15.31 -3.55
N HIS A 194 26.11 -14.46 -3.25
CA HIS A 194 26.32 -13.19 -2.55
C HIS A 194 25.98 -13.33 -1.06
N ARG A 195 26.58 -12.47 -0.22
CA ARG A 195 26.22 -12.38 1.19
C ARG A 195 24.88 -11.66 1.29
N LEU A 196 23.81 -12.46 1.43
CA LEU A 196 22.43 -12.00 1.55
C LEU A 196 22.09 -11.73 3.02
N CYS A 197 21.59 -10.54 3.31
CA CYS A 197 20.87 -10.26 4.56
C CYS A 197 19.38 -10.26 4.29
N ILE A 198 18.61 -11.02 5.05
CA ILE A 198 17.14 -11.00 5.06
C ILE A 198 16.71 -10.23 6.30
N LEU A 199 15.87 -9.22 6.08
CA LEU A 199 15.29 -8.39 7.14
C LEU A 199 13.77 -8.48 7.08
N GLU A 200 13.15 -8.98 8.13
CA GLU A 200 11.71 -9.04 8.28
C GLU A 200 11.23 -8.01 9.31
N LEU A 201 10.22 -7.22 8.94
CA LEU A 201 9.65 -6.15 9.75
C LEU A 201 8.12 -6.30 9.83
N GLY A 202 7.56 -6.34 11.05
CA GLY A 202 6.12 -6.41 11.24
C GLY A 202 5.43 -7.60 10.56
N VAL A 203 6.16 -8.71 10.40
CA VAL A 203 5.63 -9.95 9.80
C VAL A 203 4.87 -10.70 10.90
N GLY A 204 3.55 -10.75 10.77
CA GLY A 204 2.66 -11.49 11.65
C GLY A 204 2.55 -12.96 11.26
N MET A 205 1.75 -13.72 12.03
CA MET A 205 1.48 -15.14 11.75
C MET A 205 0.18 -15.35 10.95
N ASN A 206 -0.55 -14.29 10.63
CA ASN A 206 -1.88 -14.36 10.01
C ASN A 206 -1.82 -14.42 8.48
N LEU A 207 -0.74 -13.90 7.89
CA LEU A 207 -0.50 -14.03 6.46
C LEU A 207 0.68 -14.97 6.21
N PRO A 208 0.70 -15.71 5.08
CA PRO A 208 1.84 -16.54 4.73
C PRO A 208 3.10 -15.69 4.66
N ASN A 209 4.21 -16.28 5.06
CA ASN A 209 5.52 -15.64 5.08
C ASN A 209 5.75 -14.80 3.82
N VAL A 210 6.18 -13.56 4.03
CA VAL A 210 6.40 -12.58 2.96
C VAL A 210 7.60 -12.96 2.10
N ILE A 211 8.51 -13.76 2.67
CA ILE A 211 9.75 -14.23 2.04
C ILE A 211 9.85 -15.75 2.15
#